data_8388d2107465b7ff2e86c862e0a37f8f
#
_entry.id   8388d2107465b7ff2e86c862e0a37f8f
#
_cell.length_a   1.000
_cell.length_b   1.000
_cell.length_c   1.000
_cell.angle_alpha   90.00
_cell.angle_beta   90.00
_cell.angle_gamma   90.00
#
_symmetry.space_group_name_H-M   'P 1'
#
loop_
_entity.id
_entity.type
_entity.pdbx_description
1 polymer ?
#
loop_
_entity_poly.entity_id
_entity_poly.type
_entity_poly.pdbx_seq_one_letter_code
_entity_poly.pdbx_strand_id
1 'polypeptide(L)'
;MRILIGFVVVTFGGRLAASDWVIDTAEDWARNIESVEGATVVEGTVSPTDRTATVSTKIKTSTSKRRAKSLVVDQSPVWQNWKPIENLGPTNLGDAPVLLTVGPDDYWMFGRYRKSTSRGKRGQKAKPAPSFQAEPALLDGFDVPLLTTPFPNQFDAPGGLKPGTGGYHAWQSRDMKNWVHHGPVTEGFAKWTTSAEWVDGKAHIYYDFPNDQDPHVFVDDDLFDGVPGKNMGMAVKDPSHGSDAGFIRDLDGNMHVIIEDWSPISANKRSWDSPLAGHAVSKDGVSGFVFQKPAVDNRTKPTGKIGTYKHPHWVKEDPKNYKTNIAEYEIHEPEQEAYGDWAAICVGGQYYLFGDYDPAGGHQMSVGWFTSPSIDEQFTWCDSIGKGHPDPDIAFAEGKFYLATQQKTDFTSPGPWVETVEARVGVDTDQDQKIDQWTDWIEIKESYDYIPGFSKQIAKTPAELMLSDLPEGYGHQIELRLTDTTENKSKPILERITLAFEN
;
A
#
# COMPACT_ATOMS: atom_id res chain seq x y z
N MET A 1 -7.50 -28.89 -23.07
CA MET A 1 -8.69 -28.08 -23.43
C MET A 1 -8.48 -26.77 -22.72
N ARG A 2 -7.89 -25.78 -23.38
CA ARG A 2 -7.59 -24.49 -22.76
C ARG A 2 -8.88 -23.68 -22.66
N ILE A 3 -9.35 -23.45 -21.43
CA ILE A 3 -10.45 -22.53 -21.18
C ILE A 3 -9.84 -21.14 -21.21
N LEU A 4 -10.14 -20.41 -22.28
CA LEU A 4 -9.85 -18.98 -22.36
C LEU A 4 -10.89 -18.30 -21.45
N ILE A 5 -10.52 -17.97 -20.22
CA ILE A 5 -11.27 -17.06 -19.38
C ILE A 5 -10.91 -15.66 -19.87
N GLY A 6 -11.77 -15.10 -20.69
CA GLY A 6 -11.67 -13.70 -21.07
C GLY A 6 -11.97 -12.83 -19.86
N PHE A 7 -10.93 -12.30 -19.22
CA PHE A 7 -11.07 -11.24 -18.25
C PHE A 7 -11.52 -9.97 -18.97
N VAL A 8 -12.73 -9.56 -18.73
CA VAL A 8 -13.15 -8.20 -19.00
C VAL A 8 -12.48 -7.36 -17.89
N VAL A 9 -11.32 -6.79 -18.20
CA VAL A 9 -10.85 -5.62 -17.50
C VAL A 9 -11.91 -4.56 -17.77
N VAL A 10 -12.81 -4.36 -16.83
CA VAL A 10 -13.66 -3.19 -16.83
C VAL A 10 -12.77 -2.03 -16.41
N THR A 11 -11.93 -1.59 -17.35
CA THR A 11 -11.55 -0.20 -17.34
C THR A 11 -12.88 0.53 -17.47
N PHE A 12 -13.33 1.18 -16.40
CA PHE A 12 -14.35 2.21 -16.49
C PHE A 12 -13.77 3.44 -17.23
N GLY A 13 -13.17 3.22 -18.38
CA GLY A 13 -13.16 4.11 -19.49
C GLY A 13 -14.50 4.00 -20.19
N GLY A 14 -15.59 3.97 -19.44
CA GLY A 14 -16.92 4.15 -20.01
C GLY A 14 -16.88 5.47 -20.75
N ARG A 15 -17.08 5.48 -22.07
CA ARG A 15 -17.41 6.70 -22.78
C ARG A 15 -18.58 7.30 -22.00
N LEU A 16 -18.30 8.37 -21.25
CA LEU A 16 -19.33 9.16 -20.61
C LEU A 16 -20.37 9.43 -21.67
N ALA A 17 -21.60 9.02 -21.42
CA ALA A 17 -22.69 9.40 -22.33
C ALA A 17 -22.64 10.93 -22.45
N ALA A 18 -22.80 11.48 -23.65
CA ALA A 18 -22.68 12.92 -23.94
C ALA A 18 -23.62 13.80 -23.10
N SER A 19 -24.30 13.21 -22.14
CA SER A 19 -25.30 13.78 -21.25
C SER A 19 -24.86 13.99 -19.80
N ASP A 20 -23.80 13.35 -19.34
CA ASP A 20 -23.40 13.45 -17.92
C ASP A 20 -22.76 14.79 -17.59
N TRP A 21 -22.90 15.21 -16.34
CA TRP A 21 -22.26 16.41 -15.84
C TRP A 21 -21.03 16.04 -15.03
N VAL A 22 -19.84 16.32 -15.61
CA VAL A 22 -18.54 16.01 -15.02
C VAL A 22 -17.85 17.30 -14.59
N ILE A 23 -17.22 17.25 -13.43
CA ILE A 23 -16.38 18.30 -12.85
C ILE A 23 -15.08 17.59 -12.42
N ASP A 24 -14.00 17.76 -13.19
CA ASP A 24 -12.72 17.06 -12.96
C ASP A 24 -11.47 17.87 -13.31
N THR A 25 -11.64 19.04 -13.90
CA THR A 25 -10.53 19.93 -14.21
C THR A 25 -10.58 21.21 -13.39
N ALA A 26 -9.44 21.90 -13.26
CA ALA A 26 -9.41 23.21 -12.59
C ALA A 26 -10.41 24.21 -13.20
N GLU A 27 -10.59 24.16 -14.53
CA GLU A 27 -11.54 24.99 -15.23
C GLU A 27 -12.99 24.59 -14.92
N ASP A 28 -13.28 23.30 -14.82
CA ASP A 28 -14.61 22.82 -14.45
C ASP A 28 -14.96 23.19 -13.02
N TRP A 29 -14.05 23.04 -12.09
CA TRP A 29 -14.23 23.49 -10.71
C TRP A 29 -14.50 24.98 -10.65
N ALA A 30 -13.69 25.81 -11.29
CA ALA A 30 -13.87 27.26 -11.31
C ALA A 30 -15.22 27.68 -11.95
N ARG A 31 -15.68 26.96 -12.97
CA ARG A 31 -16.93 27.24 -13.69
C ARG A 31 -18.16 26.82 -12.91
N ASN A 32 -18.11 25.67 -12.26
CA ASN A 32 -19.29 24.98 -11.73
C ASN A 32 -19.51 25.16 -10.22
N ILE A 33 -18.50 25.58 -9.47
CA ILE A 33 -18.64 25.78 -8.02
C ILE A 33 -19.33 27.12 -7.74
N GLU A 34 -20.30 27.09 -6.84
CA GLU A 34 -20.98 28.26 -6.29
C GLU A 34 -20.30 28.72 -5.00
N SER A 35 -20.08 27.79 -4.08
CA SER A 35 -19.41 28.08 -2.81
C SER A 35 -18.55 26.92 -2.33
N VAL A 36 -17.48 27.27 -1.65
CA VAL A 36 -16.60 26.36 -0.90
C VAL A 36 -16.34 26.97 0.45
N GLU A 37 -16.64 26.23 1.50
CA GLU A 37 -16.37 26.62 2.89
C GLU A 37 -15.47 25.57 3.54
N GLY A 38 -14.43 26.00 4.25
CA GLY A 38 -13.49 25.11 4.92
C GLY A 38 -12.64 24.24 3.99
N ALA A 39 -12.52 24.60 2.71
CA ALA A 39 -11.67 23.93 1.72
C ALA A 39 -11.11 24.92 0.70
N THR A 40 -10.09 24.46 -0.02
CA THR A 40 -9.54 25.16 -1.19
C THR A 40 -9.64 24.32 -2.44
N VAL A 41 -9.75 24.98 -3.59
CA VAL A 41 -9.66 24.34 -4.90
C VAL A 41 -8.28 24.61 -5.46
N VAL A 42 -7.50 23.54 -5.67
CA VAL A 42 -6.11 23.62 -6.15
C VAL A 42 -5.92 22.62 -7.28
N GLU A 43 -5.41 23.09 -8.41
CA GLU A 43 -5.02 22.24 -9.56
C GLU A 43 -6.10 21.22 -10.00
N GLY A 44 -7.37 21.56 -9.88
CA GLY A 44 -8.47 20.69 -10.29
C GLY A 44 -8.96 19.72 -9.21
N THR A 45 -8.53 19.90 -7.99
CA THR A 45 -8.98 19.10 -6.83
C THR A 45 -9.50 20.00 -5.72
N VAL A 46 -10.34 19.45 -4.83
CA VAL A 46 -10.82 20.14 -3.63
C VAL A 46 -10.17 19.51 -2.40
N SER A 47 -9.47 20.33 -1.66
CA SER A 47 -8.74 19.93 -0.44
C SER A 47 -9.28 20.66 0.78
N PRO A 48 -9.78 19.97 1.80
CA PRO A 48 -10.19 20.59 3.05
C PRO A 48 -9.04 21.37 3.71
N THR A 49 -9.36 22.54 4.22
CA THR A 49 -8.49 23.33 5.10
C THR A 49 -8.93 23.23 6.55
N ASP A 50 -10.20 22.98 6.78
CA ASP A 50 -10.81 22.77 8.07
C ASP A 50 -11.25 21.32 8.23
N ARG A 51 -11.50 20.88 9.44
CA ARG A 51 -11.95 19.51 9.71
C ARG A 51 -13.26 19.16 9.00
N THR A 52 -14.14 20.13 8.81
CA THR A 52 -15.38 19.97 8.05
C THR A 52 -15.42 21.03 6.96
N ALA A 53 -15.64 20.60 5.76
CA ALA A 53 -15.76 21.46 4.59
C ALA A 53 -17.07 21.20 3.85
N THR A 54 -17.59 22.22 3.20
CA THR A 54 -18.75 22.10 2.32
C THR A 54 -18.43 22.61 0.94
N VAL A 55 -18.95 21.91 -0.06
CA VAL A 55 -18.84 22.28 -1.48
C VAL A 55 -20.24 22.30 -2.05
N SER A 56 -20.62 23.41 -2.68
CA SER A 56 -21.88 23.55 -3.38
C SER A 56 -21.62 23.95 -4.83
N THR A 57 -22.26 23.25 -5.76
CA THR A 57 -22.17 23.61 -7.18
C THR A 57 -23.22 24.63 -7.54
N LYS A 58 -23.01 25.38 -8.65
CA LYS A 58 -24.07 26.11 -9.32
C LYS A 58 -25.12 25.15 -9.85
N ILE A 59 -26.32 25.64 -10.06
CA ILE A 59 -27.38 24.86 -10.72
C ILE A 59 -26.99 24.63 -12.18
N LYS A 60 -26.85 23.35 -12.56
CA LYS A 60 -26.65 22.94 -13.94
C LYS A 60 -28.01 22.87 -14.65
N THR A 61 -28.32 23.87 -15.46
CA THR A 61 -29.58 23.97 -16.16
C THR A 61 -29.61 23.21 -17.49
N SER A 62 -30.78 22.74 -17.89
CA SER A 62 -31.03 22.11 -19.17
C SER A 62 -32.33 22.67 -19.81
N THR A 63 -32.47 22.55 -21.12
CA THR A 63 -33.67 23.02 -21.89
C THR A 63 -34.83 22.05 -21.81
N SER A 64 -34.58 20.81 -21.39
CA SER A 64 -35.59 19.76 -21.18
C SER A 64 -35.40 19.13 -19.81
N LYS A 65 -36.47 18.58 -19.27
CA LYS A 65 -36.36 17.80 -18.01
C LYS A 65 -35.45 16.61 -18.21
N ARG A 66 -34.64 16.36 -17.20
CA ARG A 66 -33.70 15.22 -17.13
C ARG A 66 -33.85 14.55 -15.78
N ARG A 67 -33.71 13.23 -15.75
CA ARG A 67 -33.67 12.45 -14.54
C ARG A 67 -32.21 12.16 -14.19
N ALA A 68 -31.78 12.60 -13.04
CA ALA A 68 -30.48 12.20 -12.50
C ALA A 68 -30.58 10.73 -12.05
N LYS A 69 -29.56 9.93 -12.44
CA LYS A 69 -29.48 8.50 -12.13
C LYS A 69 -28.62 8.25 -10.91
N SER A 70 -27.43 8.79 -10.88
CA SER A 70 -26.50 8.66 -9.78
C SER A 70 -25.50 9.81 -9.72
N LEU A 71 -24.96 10.04 -8.53
CA LEU A 71 -23.84 10.92 -8.28
C LEU A 71 -22.64 10.05 -7.89
N VAL A 72 -21.55 10.14 -8.66
CA VAL A 72 -20.29 9.48 -8.39
C VAL A 72 -19.27 10.52 -7.92
N VAL A 73 -18.58 10.20 -6.84
CA VAL A 73 -17.53 11.05 -6.24
C VAL A 73 -16.24 10.26 -6.17
N ASP A 74 -15.23 10.68 -6.95
CA ASP A 74 -13.88 10.16 -6.92
C ASP A 74 -13.01 10.99 -5.97
N GLN A 75 -12.28 10.31 -5.11
CA GLN A 75 -11.37 10.92 -4.18
C GLN A 75 -9.92 10.70 -4.61
N SER A 76 -9.08 11.64 -4.24
CA SER A 76 -7.65 11.53 -4.47
C SER A 76 -7.06 10.30 -3.76
N PRO A 77 -6.18 9.59 -4.43
CA PRO A 77 -5.48 8.45 -3.86
C PRO A 77 -4.38 8.85 -2.86
N VAL A 78 -4.66 9.74 -1.92
CA VAL A 78 -3.73 10.17 -0.87
C VAL A 78 -4.17 9.61 0.46
N TRP A 79 -3.30 8.84 1.09
CA TRP A 79 -3.56 8.20 2.38
C TRP A 79 -3.57 9.23 3.51
N GLN A 80 -4.71 9.39 4.19
CA GLN A 80 -4.87 10.43 5.19
C GLN A 80 -5.41 9.92 6.54
N ASN A 81 -6.07 8.77 6.54
CA ASN A 81 -6.79 8.28 7.70
C ASN A 81 -6.13 7.05 8.31
N TRP A 82 -4.85 7.17 8.67
CA TRP A 82 -4.13 6.13 9.36
C TRP A 82 -4.47 6.13 10.86
N LYS A 83 -4.83 4.95 11.36
CA LYS A 83 -5.10 4.72 12.78
C LYS A 83 -4.05 3.76 13.34
N PRO A 84 -3.28 4.19 14.35
CA PRO A 84 -2.31 3.29 14.96
C PRO A 84 -3.02 2.14 15.69
N ILE A 85 -2.47 0.95 15.54
CA ILE A 85 -2.82 -0.25 16.30
C ILE A 85 -1.54 -0.80 16.92
N GLU A 86 -1.66 -1.52 18.02
CA GLU A 86 -0.50 -2.12 18.67
C GLU A 86 -0.53 -3.64 18.56
N ASN A 87 0.66 -4.21 18.34
CA ASN A 87 0.86 -5.65 18.34
C ASN A 87 0.00 -6.39 17.29
N LEU A 88 0.00 -5.88 16.06
CA LEU A 88 -0.42 -6.66 14.91
C LEU A 88 0.47 -7.91 14.82
N GLY A 89 -0.04 -9.01 14.41
CA GLY A 89 0.73 -10.22 14.19
C GLY A 89 1.14 -11.00 15.44
N PRO A 90 1.89 -12.07 15.23
CA PRO A 90 2.26 -13.03 16.28
C PRO A 90 3.36 -12.48 17.20
N THR A 91 3.26 -12.80 18.49
CA THR A 91 4.23 -12.32 19.51
C THR A 91 5.61 -12.94 19.42
N ASN A 92 5.72 -14.07 18.79
CA ASN A 92 6.99 -14.78 18.57
C ASN A 92 7.59 -14.54 17.19
N LEU A 93 6.98 -13.70 16.39
CA LEU A 93 7.58 -13.15 15.19
C LEU A 93 8.65 -12.13 15.58
N GLY A 94 9.79 -12.23 14.99
CA GLY A 94 10.88 -11.27 15.13
C GLY A 94 11.30 -10.76 13.77
N ASP A 95 11.97 -9.62 13.78
CA ASP A 95 12.37 -8.90 12.57
C ASP A 95 11.24 -8.15 11.88
N ALA A 96 11.51 -7.58 10.72
CA ALA A 96 10.51 -6.93 9.88
C ALA A 96 9.42 -7.93 9.48
N PRO A 97 8.14 -7.60 9.63
CA PRO A 97 7.07 -8.44 9.16
C PRO A 97 6.92 -8.31 7.64
N VAL A 98 6.73 -9.43 6.96
CA VAL A 98 6.35 -9.46 5.55
C VAL A 98 4.94 -10.00 5.43
N LEU A 99 4.08 -9.27 4.76
CA LEU A 99 2.66 -9.57 4.61
C LEU A 99 2.38 -10.19 3.24
N LEU A 100 1.48 -11.16 3.22
CA LEU A 100 0.96 -11.74 1.99
C LEU A 100 -0.54 -11.99 2.13
N THR A 101 -1.32 -11.42 1.24
CA THR A 101 -2.75 -11.74 1.09
C THR A 101 -2.93 -12.70 -0.06
N VAL A 102 -3.46 -13.89 0.21
CA VAL A 102 -3.78 -14.90 -0.81
C VAL A 102 -5.21 -14.69 -1.34
N GLY A 103 -6.09 -14.23 -0.48
CA GLY A 103 -7.48 -13.94 -0.80
C GLY A 103 -8.27 -13.47 0.42
N PRO A 104 -9.59 -13.34 0.30
CA PRO A 104 -10.44 -13.06 1.45
C PRO A 104 -10.23 -14.10 2.55
N ASP A 105 -10.07 -13.64 3.79
CA ASP A 105 -9.88 -14.48 4.97
C ASP A 105 -8.65 -15.42 4.91
N ASP A 106 -7.65 -15.09 4.08
CA ASP A 106 -6.42 -15.87 3.95
C ASP A 106 -5.19 -14.94 3.91
N TYR A 107 -4.74 -14.57 5.11
CA TYR A 107 -3.69 -13.60 5.36
C TYR A 107 -2.48 -14.27 5.97
N TRP A 108 -1.31 -13.98 5.46
CA TRP A 108 -0.05 -14.54 5.90
C TRP A 108 0.91 -13.46 6.36
N MET A 109 1.71 -13.81 7.35
CA MET A 109 2.82 -12.98 7.83
C MET A 109 4.07 -13.85 7.93
N PHE A 110 5.16 -13.35 7.40
CA PHE A 110 6.46 -13.99 7.47
C PHE A 110 7.39 -13.19 8.38
N GLY A 111 8.22 -13.90 9.11
CA GLY A 111 9.21 -13.30 9.99
C GLY A 111 10.09 -14.36 10.64
N ARG A 112 11.11 -13.96 11.36
CA ARG A 112 11.93 -14.90 12.12
C ARG A 112 11.18 -15.41 13.34
N TYR A 113 11.23 -16.72 13.53
CA TYR A 113 10.67 -17.31 14.72
C TYR A 113 11.59 -17.04 15.92
N ARG A 114 11.09 -16.29 16.87
CA ARG A 114 11.79 -16.00 18.11
C ARG A 114 10.92 -16.40 19.28
N LYS A 115 11.46 -17.28 20.14
CA LYS A 115 10.80 -17.56 21.41
C LYS A 115 10.74 -16.27 22.21
N SER A 116 9.56 -15.89 22.67
CA SER A 116 9.36 -14.77 23.59
C SER A 116 10.27 -14.97 24.83
N THR A 117 11.45 -14.43 24.78
CA THR A 117 12.22 -14.23 26.00
C THR A 117 11.69 -12.95 26.60
N SER A 118 10.88 -13.07 27.67
CA SER A 118 10.73 -11.91 28.56
C SER A 118 12.15 -11.39 28.81
N ARG A 119 12.48 -10.20 28.34
CA ARG A 119 13.75 -9.54 28.68
C ARG A 119 13.75 -9.30 30.18
N GLY A 120 14.08 -10.38 30.92
CA GLY A 120 14.43 -10.25 32.33
C GLY A 120 15.59 -9.26 32.44
N LYS A 121 15.48 -8.34 33.36
CA LYS A 121 16.59 -7.44 33.71
C LYS A 121 17.87 -8.29 33.79
N ARG A 122 18.94 -7.83 33.13
CA ARG A 122 20.25 -8.48 33.06
C ARG A 122 20.62 -9.05 34.43
N GLY A 123 20.61 -10.39 34.60
CA GLY A 123 20.92 -11.05 35.85
C GLY A 123 19.80 -11.85 36.54
N GLN A 124 18.55 -11.73 36.10
CA GLN A 124 17.46 -12.61 36.57
C GLN A 124 17.27 -13.75 35.57
N LYS A 125 17.43 -14.99 36.03
CA LYS A 125 17.04 -16.18 35.28
C LYS A 125 15.55 -15.99 34.95
N ALA A 126 15.23 -15.92 33.68
CA ALA A 126 13.86 -15.86 33.22
C ALA A 126 13.08 -17.03 33.86
N LYS A 127 11.98 -16.72 34.55
CA LYS A 127 11.02 -17.77 34.91
C LYS A 127 10.52 -18.34 33.58
N PRO A 128 10.44 -19.69 33.45
CA PRO A 128 9.80 -20.29 32.30
C PRO A 128 8.44 -19.65 32.15
N ALA A 129 8.12 -19.18 30.95
CA ALA A 129 6.76 -18.75 30.65
C ALA A 129 5.83 -19.91 31.03
N PRO A 130 4.68 -19.64 31.69
CA PRO A 130 3.72 -20.68 31.95
C PRO A 130 3.43 -21.38 30.63
N SER A 131 3.56 -22.71 30.62
CA SER A 131 3.15 -23.52 29.49
C SER A 131 1.62 -23.40 29.40
N PHE A 132 1.14 -22.49 28.57
CA PHE A 132 -0.26 -22.41 28.25
C PHE A 132 -0.59 -23.62 27.37
N GLN A 133 -1.17 -24.63 27.95
CA GLN A 133 -1.92 -25.65 27.24
C GLN A 133 -3.35 -25.10 27.06
N ALA A 134 -3.51 -24.14 26.16
CA ALA A 134 -4.84 -23.87 25.66
C ALA A 134 -5.21 -25.00 24.70
N GLU A 135 -6.39 -25.57 24.86
CA GLU A 135 -6.90 -26.51 23.86
C GLU A 135 -7.02 -25.76 22.52
N PRO A 136 -6.38 -26.25 21.45
CA PRO A 136 -6.46 -25.58 20.17
C PRO A 136 -7.88 -25.69 19.63
N ALA A 137 -8.46 -24.54 19.25
CA ALA A 137 -9.66 -24.52 18.45
C ALA A 137 -9.29 -24.73 16.97
N LEU A 138 -10.17 -25.37 16.22
CA LEU A 138 -10.05 -25.44 14.77
C LEU A 138 -10.58 -24.13 14.15
N LEU A 139 -9.84 -23.56 13.25
CA LEU A 139 -10.31 -22.47 12.42
C LEU A 139 -11.12 -23.06 11.25
N ASP A 140 -12.35 -22.61 11.06
CA ASP A 140 -13.21 -23.10 9.98
C ASP A 140 -12.52 -22.97 8.63
N GLY A 141 -12.39 -24.11 7.93
CA GLY A 141 -11.73 -24.20 6.62
C GLY A 141 -10.21 -24.33 6.65
N PHE A 142 -9.59 -24.40 7.83
CA PHE A 142 -8.20 -24.83 7.97
C PHE A 142 -8.11 -26.19 8.68
N ASP A 143 -7.22 -27.04 8.21
CA ASP A 143 -6.96 -28.36 8.80
C ASP A 143 -6.02 -28.30 10.01
N VAL A 144 -5.69 -27.11 10.48
CA VAL A 144 -4.74 -26.88 11.58
C VAL A 144 -5.41 -26.20 12.76
N PRO A 145 -5.00 -26.52 14.00
CA PRO A 145 -5.53 -25.87 15.18
C PRO A 145 -5.15 -24.40 15.23
N LEU A 146 -6.13 -23.55 15.52
CA LEU A 146 -5.92 -22.14 15.78
C LEU A 146 -5.94 -21.89 17.28
N LEU A 147 -5.00 -21.16 17.81
CA LEU A 147 -5.05 -20.66 19.18
C LEU A 147 -6.04 -19.51 19.31
N THR A 148 -7.03 -19.72 20.16
CA THR A 148 -8.04 -18.72 20.52
C THR A 148 -7.71 -17.94 21.79
N THR A 149 -6.51 -18.06 22.32
CA THR A 149 -6.12 -17.32 23.51
C THR A 149 -6.07 -15.83 23.21
N PRO A 150 -6.68 -14.98 24.06
CA PRO A 150 -6.82 -13.56 23.78
C PRO A 150 -5.50 -12.81 23.70
N PHE A 151 -4.42 -13.39 24.18
CA PHE A 151 -3.10 -12.80 24.10
C PHE A 151 -2.02 -13.68 24.72
N PRO A 152 -0.90 -13.70 24.13
CA PRO A 152 -0.52 -13.54 22.73
C PRO A 152 -0.76 -14.84 21.96
N ASN A 153 -1.02 -14.77 20.70
CA ASN A 153 -1.10 -15.94 19.84
C ASN A 153 0.27 -16.61 19.84
N GLN A 154 0.40 -17.68 20.62
CA GLN A 154 1.67 -18.38 20.81
C GLN A 154 1.47 -19.83 20.47
N PHE A 155 1.38 -20.12 19.20
CA PHE A 155 1.35 -21.49 18.77
C PHE A 155 2.68 -21.81 18.12
N ASP A 156 3.37 -22.80 18.68
CA ASP A 156 4.51 -23.36 18.00
C ASP A 156 3.99 -24.23 16.84
N ALA A 157 4.68 -24.21 15.71
CA ALA A 157 4.36 -25.04 14.56
C ALA A 157 4.16 -26.50 14.95
N PRO A 158 3.33 -27.25 14.21
CA PRO A 158 3.18 -28.68 14.40
C PRO A 158 4.53 -29.39 14.50
N GLY A 159 4.69 -30.23 15.54
CA GLY A 159 5.97 -30.92 15.78
C GLY A 159 6.90 -30.23 16.77
N GLY A 160 6.53 -29.08 17.33
CA GLY A 160 7.29 -28.45 18.42
C GLY A 160 8.66 -27.94 17.99
N LEU A 161 8.70 -27.14 16.92
CA LEU A 161 9.94 -26.55 16.41
C LEU A 161 10.68 -25.75 17.49
N LYS A 162 11.99 -25.84 17.48
CA LYS A 162 12.83 -25.03 18.35
C LYS A 162 13.05 -23.65 17.71
N PRO A 163 13.06 -22.58 18.52
CA PRO A 163 13.44 -21.26 18.03
C PRO A 163 14.79 -21.29 17.31
N GLY A 164 14.87 -20.55 16.20
CA GLY A 164 16.06 -20.55 15.36
C GLY A 164 16.16 -21.72 14.38
N THR A 165 15.12 -22.57 14.29
CA THR A 165 15.01 -23.58 13.24
C THR A 165 14.57 -22.91 11.94
N GLY A 166 15.33 -23.11 10.88
CA GLY A 166 15.06 -22.44 9.59
C GLY A 166 15.41 -20.94 9.58
N GLY A 167 14.98 -20.26 8.56
CA GLY A 167 15.10 -18.81 8.40
C GLY A 167 13.85 -18.08 8.84
N TYR A 168 13.01 -17.71 7.87
CA TYR A 168 11.70 -17.14 8.12
C TYR A 168 10.64 -18.22 8.24
N HIS A 169 9.63 -17.95 9.03
CA HIS A 169 8.50 -18.81 9.30
C HIS A 169 7.21 -18.15 8.83
N ALA A 170 6.17 -18.95 8.61
CA ALA A 170 4.85 -18.51 8.22
C ALA A 170 3.87 -18.57 9.39
N TRP A 171 3.06 -17.55 9.49
CA TRP A 171 1.84 -17.49 10.31
C TRP A 171 0.67 -17.12 9.41
N GLN A 172 -0.46 -17.77 9.64
CA GLN A 172 -1.71 -17.54 8.91
C GLN A 172 -2.79 -16.98 9.82
N SER A 173 -3.60 -16.08 9.28
CA SER A 173 -4.76 -15.51 9.96
C SER A 173 -5.94 -15.34 9.01
N ARG A 174 -7.15 -15.35 9.57
CA ARG A 174 -8.38 -14.96 8.87
C ARG A 174 -8.91 -13.58 9.27
N ASP A 175 -8.37 -13.02 10.34
CA ASP A 175 -8.91 -11.81 10.97
C ASP A 175 -7.84 -10.81 11.42
N MET A 176 -6.60 -11.00 10.96
CA MET A 176 -5.43 -10.20 11.33
C MET A 176 -5.16 -10.11 12.84
N LYS A 177 -5.80 -10.95 13.63
CA LYS A 177 -5.70 -10.97 15.11
C LYS A 177 -5.26 -12.31 15.65
N ASN A 178 -5.82 -13.38 15.12
CA ASN A 178 -5.54 -14.74 15.53
C ASN A 178 -4.64 -15.41 14.50
N TRP A 179 -3.48 -15.90 14.93
CA TRP A 179 -2.45 -16.41 14.05
C TRP A 179 -2.11 -17.86 14.34
N VAL A 180 -1.99 -18.67 13.30
CA VAL A 180 -1.55 -20.06 13.36
C VAL A 180 -0.12 -20.13 12.80
N HIS A 181 0.80 -20.70 13.59
CA HIS A 181 2.18 -20.88 13.20
C HIS A 181 2.38 -22.19 12.43
N HIS A 182 2.80 -22.12 11.19
CA HIS A 182 2.98 -23.27 10.32
C HIS A 182 4.43 -23.80 10.28
N GLY A 183 5.41 -22.96 10.51
CA GLY A 183 6.83 -23.36 10.51
C GLY A 183 7.66 -22.62 9.46
N PRO A 184 8.90 -23.09 9.20
CA PRO A 184 9.80 -22.40 8.29
C PRO A 184 9.33 -22.47 6.83
N VAL A 185 9.56 -21.39 6.12
CA VAL A 185 9.34 -21.24 4.66
C VAL A 185 10.64 -20.92 3.91
N THR A 186 11.69 -20.57 4.64
CA THR A 186 13.04 -20.38 4.09
C THR A 186 14.09 -21.14 4.90
N GLU A 187 15.23 -21.40 4.28
CA GLU A 187 16.37 -22.02 4.96
C GLU A 187 17.08 -21.05 5.92
N GLY A 188 17.81 -21.57 6.89
CA GLY A 188 18.41 -20.79 7.97
C GLY A 188 19.47 -19.76 7.56
N PHE A 189 19.96 -19.79 6.33
CA PHE A 189 20.88 -18.79 5.81
C PHE A 189 20.16 -17.56 5.24
N ALA A 190 18.88 -17.66 4.87
CA ALA A 190 18.07 -16.52 4.46
C ALA A 190 17.75 -15.68 5.69
N LYS A 191 18.47 -14.57 5.84
CA LYS A 191 18.43 -13.76 7.05
C LYS A 191 17.42 -12.61 6.99
N TRP A 192 17.20 -12.07 5.80
CA TRP A 192 16.38 -10.88 5.58
C TRP A 192 15.36 -11.20 4.52
N THR A 193 14.11 -11.39 4.89
CA THR A 193 12.99 -11.50 3.96
C THR A 193 12.36 -10.13 3.82
N THR A 194 12.26 -9.65 2.60
CA THR A 194 11.89 -8.27 2.32
C THR A 194 10.49 -8.16 1.72
N SER A 195 10.03 -9.16 0.96
CA SER A 195 8.74 -9.11 0.31
C SER A 195 8.20 -10.51 -0.01
N ALA A 196 6.90 -10.61 -0.25
CA ALA A 196 6.27 -11.82 -0.75
C ALA A 196 5.17 -11.50 -1.76
N GLU A 197 4.95 -12.43 -2.72
CA GLU A 197 3.89 -12.36 -3.72
C GLU A 197 3.25 -13.72 -3.94
N TRP A 198 1.93 -13.74 -4.20
CA TRP A 198 1.22 -14.95 -4.55
C TRP A 198 1.09 -15.07 -6.06
N VAL A 199 1.73 -16.08 -6.65
CA VAL A 199 1.82 -16.26 -8.10
C VAL A 199 1.39 -17.67 -8.47
N ASP A 200 0.29 -17.81 -9.19
CA ASP A 200 -0.19 -19.09 -9.73
C ASP A 200 -0.26 -20.23 -8.70
N GLY A 201 -0.76 -19.91 -7.49
CA GLY A 201 -0.94 -20.89 -6.42
C GLY A 201 0.31 -21.14 -5.58
N LYS A 202 1.33 -20.30 -5.67
CA LYS A 202 2.60 -20.41 -4.93
C LYS A 202 3.00 -19.09 -4.30
N ALA A 203 3.64 -19.15 -3.15
CA ALA A 203 4.28 -18.02 -2.53
C ALA A 203 5.70 -17.82 -3.07
N HIS A 204 5.95 -16.66 -3.65
CA HIS A 204 7.30 -16.20 -3.95
C HIS A 204 7.77 -15.36 -2.78
N ILE A 205 8.79 -15.83 -2.05
CA ILE A 205 9.30 -15.19 -0.83
C ILE A 205 10.70 -14.69 -1.13
N TYR A 206 10.84 -13.37 -1.16
CA TYR A 206 12.09 -12.70 -1.51
C TYR A 206 12.92 -12.41 -0.26
N TYR A 207 14.24 -12.57 -0.39
CA TYR A 207 15.18 -12.36 0.71
C TYR A 207 16.52 -11.87 0.18
N ASP A 208 17.25 -11.14 0.97
CA ASP A 208 18.56 -10.61 0.60
C ASP A 208 19.67 -11.61 0.93
N PHE A 209 20.61 -11.75 -0.01
CA PHE A 209 21.77 -12.63 0.16
C PHE A 209 22.93 -12.25 -0.79
N PRO A 210 24.21 -12.33 -0.33
CA PRO A 210 24.64 -12.65 1.01
C PRO A 210 24.47 -11.45 1.95
N ASN A 211 23.88 -11.68 3.11
CA ASN A 211 23.54 -10.64 4.07
C ASN A 211 22.67 -9.58 3.37
N ASP A 212 22.60 -8.48 3.54
CA ASP A 212 21.93 -7.28 3.08
C ASP A 212 22.35 -6.90 1.63
N GLN A 213 22.05 -7.73 0.64
CA GLN A 213 22.43 -7.54 -0.77
C GLN A 213 21.40 -8.20 -1.70
N ASP A 214 21.72 -8.27 -2.94
CA ASP A 214 20.94 -8.78 -4.07
C ASP A 214 19.74 -9.69 -3.71
N PRO A 215 18.52 -9.37 -4.14
CA PRO A 215 17.34 -10.18 -3.85
C PRO A 215 17.41 -11.59 -4.45
N HIS A 216 17.15 -12.58 -3.61
CA HIS A 216 16.98 -13.98 -3.94
C HIS A 216 15.53 -14.39 -3.69
N VAL A 217 15.10 -15.57 -4.14
CA VAL A 217 13.74 -16.02 -3.99
C VAL A 217 13.61 -17.51 -3.64
N PHE A 218 12.75 -17.78 -2.65
CA PHE A 218 12.16 -19.10 -2.45
C PHE A 218 10.78 -19.13 -3.11
N VAL A 219 10.45 -20.27 -3.74
CA VAL A 219 9.11 -20.53 -4.25
C VAL A 219 8.52 -21.70 -3.46
N ASP A 220 7.44 -21.44 -2.77
CA ASP A 220 6.78 -22.37 -1.88
C ASP A 220 5.36 -22.66 -2.40
N ASP A 221 5.01 -23.92 -2.55
CA ASP A 221 3.72 -24.39 -3.05
C ASP A 221 2.82 -24.97 -1.92
N ASP A 222 3.34 -25.03 -0.69
CA ASP A 222 2.58 -25.47 0.48
C ASP A 222 3.04 -24.78 1.77
N LEU A 223 2.51 -23.61 2.05
CA LEU A 223 2.86 -22.84 3.26
C LEU A 223 2.44 -23.52 4.59
N PHE A 224 1.71 -24.64 4.53
CA PHE A 224 1.18 -25.32 5.72
C PHE A 224 2.10 -26.41 6.26
N ASP A 225 3.03 -26.91 5.45
CA ASP A 225 3.80 -28.12 5.75
C ASP A 225 5.01 -27.86 6.68
N GLY A 226 5.40 -26.61 6.85
CA GLY A 226 6.56 -26.20 7.66
C GLY A 226 7.90 -26.66 7.08
N VAL A 227 7.95 -26.83 5.76
CA VAL A 227 9.16 -27.17 5.03
C VAL A 227 9.56 -25.98 4.14
N PRO A 228 10.81 -25.52 4.18
CA PRO A 228 11.25 -24.44 3.32
C PRO A 228 10.92 -24.67 1.84
N GLY A 229 10.40 -23.67 1.18
CA GLY A 229 10.15 -23.70 -0.26
C GLY A 229 11.42 -23.96 -1.07
N LYS A 230 11.29 -24.15 -2.36
CA LYS A 230 12.41 -24.36 -3.27
C LYS A 230 13.20 -23.05 -3.44
N ASN A 231 14.47 -23.06 -3.06
CA ASN A 231 15.38 -21.94 -3.33
C ASN A 231 15.69 -21.87 -4.84
N MET A 232 15.30 -20.78 -5.45
CA MET A 232 15.55 -20.52 -6.88
C MET A 232 16.84 -19.73 -7.11
N GLY A 233 17.48 -19.25 -6.03
CA GLY A 233 18.69 -18.45 -6.10
C GLY A 233 18.43 -16.95 -6.30
N MET A 234 19.40 -16.26 -6.87
CA MET A 234 19.34 -14.83 -7.12
C MET A 234 18.27 -14.49 -8.15
N ALA A 235 17.26 -13.73 -7.75
CA ALA A 235 16.19 -13.24 -8.61
C ALA A 235 16.65 -11.99 -9.38
N VAL A 236 17.21 -11.02 -8.67
CA VAL A 236 17.65 -9.75 -9.23
C VAL A 236 19.15 -9.61 -9.05
N LYS A 237 19.85 -9.38 -10.16
CA LYS A 237 21.26 -9.02 -10.12
C LYS A 237 21.38 -7.51 -10.21
N ASP A 238 21.39 -6.86 -9.06
CA ASP A 238 21.54 -5.41 -9.00
C ASP A 238 23.02 -5.00 -9.10
N PRO A 239 23.38 -4.05 -10.00
CA PRO A 239 24.75 -3.56 -10.11
C PRO A 239 25.29 -2.85 -8.87
N SER A 240 24.41 -2.29 -8.06
CA SER A 240 24.76 -1.62 -6.80
C SER A 240 24.76 -2.57 -5.59
N HIS A 241 24.32 -3.80 -5.76
CA HIS A 241 24.01 -4.75 -4.68
C HIS A 241 22.98 -4.19 -3.69
N GLY A 242 21.94 -3.54 -4.23
CA GLY A 242 20.84 -3.04 -3.45
C GLY A 242 20.06 -4.16 -2.76
N SER A 243 19.48 -3.82 -1.63
CA SER A 243 18.71 -4.69 -0.74
C SER A 243 17.30 -4.16 -0.53
N ASP A 244 16.61 -4.72 0.43
CA ASP A 244 15.35 -4.23 1.01
C ASP A 244 14.28 -3.94 -0.05
N ALA A 245 14.10 -4.94 -0.90
CA ALA A 245 13.30 -4.80 -2.11
C ALA A 245 11.83 -5.10 -1.89
N GLY A 246 10.96 -4.20 -2.38
CA GLY A 246 9.52 -4.42 -2.52
C GLY A 246 9.17 -5.02 -3.88
N PHE A 247 8.37 -6.08 -3.88
CA PHE A 247 7.90 -6.73 -5.11
C PHE A 247 6.39 -6.53 -5.26
N ILE A 248 5.95 -6.32 -6.49
CA ILE A 248 4.54 -6.25 -6.86
C ILE A 248 4.30 -6.82 -8.26
N ARG A 249 3.25 -7.59 -8.42
CA ARG A 249 2.82 -8.12 -9.71
C ARG A 249 1.77 -7.19 -10.33
N ASP A 250 2.01 -6.74 -11.58
CA ASP A 250 1.03 -5.94 -12.32
C ASP A 250 -0.12 -6.81 -12.88
N LEU A 251 -1.17 -6.17 -13.38
CA LEU A 251 -2.33 -6.88 -13.94
C LEU A 251 -2.03 -7.62 -15.24
N ASP A 252 -0.93 -7.31 -15.92
CA ASP A 252 -0.44 -8.04 -17.09
C ASP A 252 0.39 -9.28 -16.70
N GLY A 253 0.60 -9.48 -15.41
CA GLY A 253 1.31 -10.61 -14.83
C GLY A 253 2.83 -10.43 -14.75
N ASN A 254 3.36 -9.23 -15.01
CA ASN A 254 4.78 -8.96 -14.84
C ASN A 254 5.08 -8.71 -13.35
N MET A 255 6.24 -9.18 -12.91
CA MET A 255 6.76 -8.90 -11.58
C MET A 255 7.67 -7.68 -11.62
N HIS A 256 7.33 -6.66 -10.87
CA HIS A 256 8.12 -5.47 -10.65
C HIS A 256 8.85 -5.54 -9.33
N VAL A 257 10.06 -5.01 -9.27
CA VAL A 257 10.85 -4.83 -8.05
C VAL A 257 11.25 -3.38 -7.92
N ILE A 258 11.02 -2.84 -6.73
CA ILE A 258 11.58 -1.57 -6.28
C ILE A 258 12.65 -1.90 -5.26
N ILE A 259 13.85 -1.44 -5.49
CA ILE A 259 15.04 -1.84 -4.75
C ILE A 259 15.89 -0.62 -4.41
N GLU A 260 16.55 -0.63 -3.28
CA GLU A 260 17.53 0.40 -2.96
C GLU A 260 18.61 0.49 -4.04
N ASP A 261 18.93 1.70 -4.47
CA ASP A 261 19.96 1.95 -5.45
C ASP A 261 21.17 2.62 -4.81
N TRP A 262 22.20 1.84 -4.55
CA TRP A 262 23.45 2.31 -3.97
C TRP A 262 24.47 2.79 -4.99
N SER A 263 24.17 2.69 -6.28
CA SER A 263 25.15 3.00 -7.33
C SER A 263 25.71 4.43 -7.29
N PRO A 264 24.96 5.46 -6.90
CA PRO A 264 25.47 6.84 -6.84
C PRO A 264 26.03 7.23 -5.48
N ILE A 265 25.98 6.38 -4.47
CA ILE A 265 26.40 6.69 -3.10
C ILE A 265 27.30 5.62 -2.51
N SER A 266 28.09 6.02 -1.53
CA SER A 266 28.94 5.09 -0.79
C SER A 266 28.22 4.60 0.44
N ALA A 267 27.87 3.32 0.48
CA ALA A 267 27.32 2.65 1.66
C ALA A 267 28.21 2.77 2.91
N ASN A 268 29.50 3.11 2.75
CA ASN A 268 30.39 3.37 3.88
C ASN A 268 30.13 4.74 4.54
N LYS A 269 29.45 5.65 3.86
CA LYS A 269 29.11 6.98 4.37
C LYS A 269 27.68 7.06 4.89
N ARG A 270 26.82 6.22 4.38
CA ARG A 270 25.48 6.00 4.89
C ARG A 270 25.39 4.58 5.43
N SER A 271 24.76 4.41 6.58
CA SER A 271 24.74 3.13 7.25
C SER A 271 23.45 2.32 7.03
N TRP A 272 22.42 2.94 6.45
CA TRP A 272 21.10 2.33 6.37
C TRP A 272 20.53 2.44 4.96
N ASP A 273 19.90 3.53 4.57
CA ASP A 273 19.06 3.61 3.39
C ASP A 273 19.69 4.43 2.26
N SER A 274 19.21 4.21 1.05
CA SER A 274 19.62 4.94 -0.15
C SER A 274 18.64 6.08 -0.46
N PRO A 275 19.11 7.24 -0.95
CA PRO A 275 18.21 8.29 -1.44
C PRO A 275 17.54 7.96 -2.77
N LEU A 276 17.81 6.80 -3.33
CA LEU A 276 17.32 6.36 -4.63
C LEU A 276 16.69 4.97 -4.55
N ALA A 277 15.69 4.74 -5.38
CA ALA A 277 15.11 3.43 -5.59
C ALA A 277 15.16 3.06 -7.07
N GLY A 278 15.85 1.98 -7.38
CA GLY A 278 15.85 1.36 -8.69
C GLY A 278 14.51 0.66 -8.98
N HIS A 279 14.27 0.37 -10.25
CA HIS A 279 13.12 -0.40 -10.69
C HIS A 279 13.54 -1.39 -11.77
N ALA A 280 13.07 -2.63 -11.66
CA ALA A 280 13.27 -3.64 -12.68
C ALA A 280 12.01 -4.52 -12.84
N VAL A 281 11.88 -5.17 -13.99
CA VAL A 281 10.71 -5.97 -14.39
C VAL A 281 11.12 -7.34 -14.89
N SER A 282 10.39 -8.36 -14.45
CA SER A 282 10.53 -9.76 -14.89
C SER A 282 9.18 -10.34 -15.29
N LYS A 283 9.19 -11.38 -16.10
CA LYS A 283 7.99 -12.13 -16.49
C LYS A 283 7.58 -13.21 -15.48
N ASP A 284 8.51 -13.72 -14.72
CA ASP A 284 8.30 -14.87 -13.83
C ASP A 284 8.56 -14.56 -12.34
N GLY A 285 9.12 -13.40 -12.05
CA GLY A 285 9.50 -13.01 -10.70
C GLY A 285 10.67 -13.80 -10.09
N VAL A 286 11.25 -14.73 -10.84
CA VAL A 286 12.32 -15.62 -10.36
C VAL A 286 13.66 -15.26 -11.00
N SER A 287 13.61 -14.70 -12.19
CA SER A 287 14.82 -14.40 -12.97
C SER A 287 14.55 -13.37 -14.07
N GLY A 288 15.61 -12.98 -14.78
CA GLY A 288 15.48 -12.18 -16.00
C GLY A 288 14.94 -10.78 -15.79
N PHE A 289 15.14 -10.20 -14.64
CA PHE A 289 14.78 -8.81 -14.37
C PHE A 289 15.57 -7.85 -15.27
N VAL A 290 14.85 -6.93 -15.89
CA VAL A 290 15.40 -5.89 -16.75
C VAL A 290 15.13 -4.54 -16.11
N PHE A 291 16.20 -3.80 -15.83
CA PHE A 291 16.11 -2.48 -15.21
C PHE A 291 15.39 -1.48 -16.12
N GLN A 292 14.56 -0.70 -15.48
CA GLN A 292 13.74 0.34 -16.05
C GLN A 292 14.17 1.71 -15.52
N LYS A 293 13.38 2.75 -15.79
CA LYS A 293 13.51 4.05 -15.19
C LYS A 293 13.34 3.96 -13.66
N PRO A 294 14.24 4.56 -12.87
CA PRO A 294 14.14 4.51 -11.40
C PRO A 294 12.80 5.01 -10.88
N ALA A 295 12.27 4.35 -9.85
CA ALA A 295 11.04 4.75 -9.18
C ALA A 295 11.22 6.03 -8.36
N VAL A 296 12.34 6.15 -7.63
CA VAL A 296 12.70 7.33 -6.84
C VAL A 296 14.10 7.75 -7.20
N ASP A 297 14.29 9.01 -7.57
CA ASP A 297 15.58 9.60 -7.88
C ASP A 297 15.61 11.11 -7.55
N ASN A 298 16.67 11.80 -7.97
CA ASN A 298 16.84 13.23 -7.71
C ASN A 298 15.73 14.13 -8.29
N ARG A 299 14.85 13.63 -9.11
CA ARG A 299 13.68 14.33 -9.65
C ARG A 299 12.49 14.27 -8.69
N THR A 300 12.42 13.24 -7.84
CA THR A 300 11.33 13.03 -6.89
C THR A 300 11.23 14.18 -5.89
N LYS A 301 12.32 14.62 -5.32
CA LYS A 301 12.46 15.79 -4.45
C LYS A 301 11.32 15.97 -3.45
N PRO A 302 11.09 15.05 -2.53
CA PRO A 302 9.95 15.13 -1.60
C PRO A 302 9.99 16.41 -0.75
N THR A 303 11.15 16.77 -0.23
CA THR A 303 11.34 18.01 0.55
C THR A 303 12.21 19.04 -0.16
N GLY A 304 12.66 18.75 -1.36
CA GLY A 304 13.59 19.59 -2.12
C GLY A 304 15.03 19.49 -1.68
N LYS A 305 15.37 18.54 -0.80
CA LYS A 305 16.72 18.36 -0.24
C LYS A 305 17.49 17.17 -0.78
N ILE A 306 16.89 16.38 -1.67
CA ILE A 306 17.61 15.31 -2.35
C ILE A 306 18.71 15.94 -3.21
N GLY A 307 19.92 15.48 -3.01
CA GLY A 307 21.08 15.93 -3.75
C GLY A 307 20.97 15.69 -5.26
N THR A 308 21.76 16.41 -6.02
CA THR A 308 21.84 16.18 -7.47
C THR A 308 22.71 14.96 -7.72
N TYR A 309 22.11 13.83 -8.06
CA TYR A 309 22.82 12.66 -8.52
C TYR A 309 22.83 12.66 -10.05
N LYS A 310 23.98 12.37 -10.62
CA LYS A 310 23.99 11.79 -11.94
C LYS A 310 23.76 10.31 -11.74
N HIS A 311 22.60 9.83 -12.10
CA HIS A 311 22.33 8.41 -12.08
C HIS A 311 23.45 7.74 -12.88
N PRO A 312 24.25 6.86 -12.30
CA PRO A 312 25.21 6.12 -13.08
C PRO A 312 24.40 5.38 -14.14
N HIS A 313 24.78 5.51 -15.38
CA HIS A 313 24.38 4.50 -16.32
C HIS A 313 24.74 3.18 -15.64
N TRP A 314 23.76 2.37 -15.34
CA TRP A 314 23.90 1.01 -14.86
C TRP A 314 25.08 0.40 -15.51
N VAL A 315 26.13 0.41 -14.77
CA VAL A 315 27.39 0.26 -15.41
C VAL A 315 27.47 -1.19 -15.78
N LYS A 316 27.54 -1.41 -17.04
CA LYS A 316 28.02 -2.64 -17.60
C LYS A 316 29.40 -3.03 -17.03
N GLU A 317 29.84 -2.36 -15.98
CA GLU A 317 31.15 -2.44 -15.40
C GLU A 317 31.13 -3.46 -14.27
N ASP A 318 32.19 -4.17 -14.21
CA ASP A 318 32.50 -5.26 -13.31
C ASP A 318 31.86 -5.07 -11.91
N PRO A 319 30.90 -5.92 -11.50
CA PRO A 319 30.31 -5.87 -10.17
C PRO A 319 31.33 -5.90 -9.01
N LYS A 320 32.56 -6.35 -9.28
CA LYS A 320 33.64 -6.33 -8.30
C LYS A 320 34.17 -4.92 -8.02
N ASN A 321 33.91 -3.98 -8.90
CA ASN A 321 34.42 -2.62 -8.81
C ASN A 321 33.32 -1.57 -8.63
N TYR A 322 32.07 -1.95 -8.38
CA TYR A 322 30.99 -0.99 -8.23
C TYR A 322 31.26 0.06 -7.15
N LYS A 323 31.98 -0.30 -6.08
CA LYS A 323 32.39 0.64 -5.03
C LYS A 323 33.33 1.73 -5.48
N THR A 324 34.09 1.52 -6.54
CA THR A 324 35.01 2.54 -7.08
C THR A 324 34.28 3.54 -7.96
N ASN A 325 33.18 3.13 -8.58
CA ASN A 325 32.40 4.01 -9.45
C ASN A 325 31.54 5.00 -8.67
N ILE A 326 31.24 4.68 -7.41
CA ILE A 326 30.52 5.57 -6.49
C ILE A 326 31.36 6.78 -6.09
N ALA A 327 32.68 6.71 -6.17
CA ALA A 327 33.59 7.80 -5.75
C ALA A 327 33.48 9.07 -6.59
N GLU A 328 32.85 9.00 -7.76
CA GLU A 328 32.70 10.14 -8.70
C GLU A 328 31.48 11.02 -8.40
N TYR A 329 30.60 10.62 -7.45
CA TYR A 329 29.39 11.35 -7.13
C TYR A 329 29.58 12.23 -5.90
N GLU A 330 29.22 13.50 -6.03
CA GLU A 330 29.12 14.38 -4.88
C GLU A 330 27.94 13.94 -4.02
N ILE A 331 28.25 13.47 -2.83
CA ILE A 331 27.26 13.10 -1.82
C ILE A 331 27.27 14.21 -0.78
N HIS A 332 26.17 14.94 -0.71
CA HIS A 332 25.98 16.00 0.28
C HIS A 332 25.37 15.41 1.57
N GLU A 333 26.15 14.62 2.28
CA GLU A 333 25.77 14.15 3.60
C GLU A 333 26.21 15.13 4.68
N PRO A 334 25.40 15.26 5.75
CA PRO A 334 24.18 14.55 6.18
C PRO A 334 22.88 15.21 5.70
N GLU A 335 22.90 15.96 4.63
CA GLU A 335 21.80 16.83 4.20
C GLU A 335 20.81 16.13 3.27
N GLN A 336 21.04 14.86 2.99
CA GLN A 336 20.22 14.09 2.08
C GLN A 336 19.22 13.23 2.83
N GLU A 337 18.04 13.14 2.27
CA GLU A 337 17.04 12.17 2.65
C GLU A 337 17.40 10.80 2.08
N ALA A 338 16.98 9.75 2.77
CA ALA A 338 17.16 8.39 2.34
C ALA A 338 15.90 7.57 2.58
N TYR A 339 15.79 6.47 1.85
CA TYR A 339 14.65 5.59 1.85
C TYR A 339 15.11 4.15 1.70
N GLY A 340 14.45 3.23 2.38
CA GLY A 340 14.76 1.81 2.30
C GLY A 340 13.55 0.95 2.63
N ASP A 341 13.76 -0.37 2.67
CA ASP A 341 12.73 -1.34 3.07
C ASP A 341 11.40 -1.14 2.33
N TRP A 342 11.47 -1.25 1.00
CA TRP A 342 10.37 -0.92 0.12
C TRP A 342 9.23 -1.93 0.18
N ALA A 343 8.01 -1.43 0.31
CA ALA A 343 6.77 -2.16 0.13
C ALA A 343 5.89 -1.48 -0.92
N ALA A 344 5.15 -2.25 -1.69
CA ALA A 344 4.33 -1.74 -2.78
C ALA A 344 2.91 -2.28 -2.73
N ILE A 345 1.93 -1.46 -3.15
CA ILE A 345 0.53 -1.87 -3.37
C ILE A 345 -0.07 -1.01 -4.48
N CYS A 346 -1.02 -1.58 -5.22
CA CYS A 346 -1.79 -0.85 -6.23
C CYS A 346 -3.27 -0.85 -5.85
N VAL A 347 -3.89 0.32 -5.85
CA VAL A 347 -5.29 0.49 -5.49
C VAL A 347 -6.01 1.28 -6.59
N GLY A 348 -6.93 0.64 -7.28
CA GLY A 348 -7.68 1.26 -8.36
C GLY A 348 -6.82 1.74 -9.53
N GLY A 349 -5.67 1.11 -9.75
CA GLY A 349 -4.69 1.50 -10.78
C GLY A 349 -3.67 2.53 -10.34
N GLN A 350 -3.80 3.08 -9.13
CA GLN A 350 -2.81 3.96 -8.54
C GLN A 350 -1.83 3.14 -7.69
N TYR A 351 -0.55 3.30 -7.93
CA TYR A 351 0.52 2.62 -7.21
C TYR A 351 1.01 3.44 -6.04
N TYR A 352 1.32 2.76 -4.95
CA TYR A 352 1.89 3.32 -3.73
C TYR A 352 3.12 2.55 -3.32
N LEU A 353 4.16 3.28 -2.91
CA LEU A 353 5.33 2.74 -2.25
C LEU A 353 5.35 3.25 -0.82
N PHE A 354 5.68 2.35 0.09
CA PHE A 354 5.98 2.64 1.49
C PHE A 354 7.41 2.21 1.75
N GLY A 355 8.11 2.93 2.60
CA GLY A 355 9.48 2.56 2.95
C GLY A 355 9.95 3.32 4.18
N ASP A 356 11.06 2.92 4.71
CA ASP A 356 11.77 3.70 5.70
C ASP A 356 12.10 5.07 5.14
N TYR A 357 11.86 6.10 5.91
CA TYR A 357 12.20 7.47 5.59
C TYR A 357 13.15 8.02 6.64
N ASP A 358 14.39 8.25 6.23
CA ASP A 358 15.43 8.90 7.00
C ASP A 358 15.53 10.37 6.56
N PRO A 359 14.95 11.31 7.32
CA PRO A 359 14.95 12.72 6.94
C PRO A 359 16.34 13.32 7.02
N ALA A 360 16.62 14.25 6.13
CA ALA A 360 17.86 14.99 6.10
C ALA A 360 18.21 15.63 7.45
N GLY A 361 19.47 15.57 7.85
CA GLY A 361 19.95 16.13 9.11
C GLY A 361 19.90 15.19 10.32
N GLY A 362 19.73 13.88 10.10
CA GLY A 362 19.81 12.85 11.14
C GLY A 362 18.66 12.89 12.14
N HIS A 363 17.47 13.20 11.67
CA HIS A 363 16.23 13.14 12.46
C HIS A 363 15.75 11.68 12.59
N GLN A 364 14.77 11.49 13.44
CA GLN A 364 14.20 10.17 13.66
C GLN A 364 13.47 9.68 12.39
N MET A 365 13.77 8.46 11.97
CA MET A 365 13.12 7.78 10.87
C MET A 365 11.61 7.59 11.10
N SER A 366 10.89 7.45 10.00
CA SER A 366 9.45 7.19 9.95
C SER A 366 9.13 6.36 8.70
N VAL A 367 7.89 5.96 8.49
CA VAL A 367 7.45 5.42 7.21
C VAL A 367 7.14 6.58 6.28
N GLY A 368 7.84 6.66 5.14
CA GLY A 368 7.47 7.55 4.04
C GLY A 368 6.61 6.81 3.02
N TRP A 369 5.76 7.55 2.28
CA TRP A 369 5.08 6.96 1.16
C TRP A 369 5.03 7.88 -0.06
N PHE A 370 4.95 7.21 -1.19
CA PHE A 370 4.97 7.82 -2.51
C PHE A 370 3.82 7.27 -3.35
N THR A 371 3.43 7.98 -4.38
CA THR A 371 2.39 7.55 -5.31
C THR A 371 2.77 7.79 -6.76
N SER A 372 2.25 6.93 -7.65
CA SER A 372 2.37 7.08 -9.10
C SER A 372 1.15 6.47 -9.81
N PRO A 373 0.67 7.06 -10.91
CA PRO A 373 -0.39 6.47 -11.72
C PRO A 373 0.07 5.23 -12.51
N SER A 374 1.37 4.95 -12.53
CA SER A 374 1.95 3.79 -13.20
C SER A 374 3.18 3.31 -12.44
N ILE A 375 3.38 2.00 -12.38
CA ILE A 375 4.58 1.41 -11.79
C ILE A 375 5.86 1.75 -12.59
N ASP A 376 5.72 2.05 -13.88
CA ASP A 376 6.83 2.37 -14.78
C ASP A 376 7.20 3.87 -14.77
N GLU A 377 6.42 4.68 -14.04
CA GLU A 377 6.68 6.11 -13.91
C GLU A 377 7.36 6.44 -12.58
N GLN A 378 7.89 7.65 -12.50
CA GLN A 378 8.49 8.13 -11.28
C GLN A 378 7.42 8.41 -10.22
N PHE A 379 7.69 7.99 -9.01
CA PHE A 379 6.81 8.22 -7.88
C PHE A 379 6.97 9.63 -7.30
N THR A 380 5.88 10.16 -6.80
CA THR A 380 5.80 11.45 -6.13
C THR A 380 5.67 11.24 -4.63
N TRP A 381 6.46 11.97 -3.87
CA TRP A 381 6.35 11.97 -2.40
C TRP A 381 4.98 12.48 -1.94
N CYS A 382 4.42 11.81 -0.94
CA CYS A 382 3.17 12.22 -0.29
C CYS A 382 3.40 12.78 1.12
N ASP A 383 3.77 11.91 2.06
CA ASP A 383 3.97 12.29 3.47
C ASP A 383 4.69 11.17 4.22
N SER A 384 4.83 11.31 5.53
CA SER A 384 5.39 10.29 6.42
C SER A 384 4.53 10.05 7.65
N ILE A 385 4.61 8.84 8.21
CA ILE A 385 3.81 8.43 9.37
C ILE A 385 4.67 7.65 10.36
N GLY A 386 4.33 7.77 11.64
CA GLY A 386 5.03 7.04 12.71
C GLY A 386 6.41 7.58 13.01
N LYS A 387 7.24 6.73 13.57
CA LYS A 387 8.63 7.04 13.95
C LYS A 387 9.38 5.76 14.26
N GLY A 388 10.68 5.79 14.11
CA GLY A 388 11.59 4.68 14.39
C GLY A 388 12.25 4.18 13.11
N HIS A 389 12.71 2.95 13.12
CA HIS A 389 13.22 2.19 11.96
C HIS A 389 12.14 1.14 11.65
N PRO A 390 11.19 1.45 10.81
CA PRO A 390 9.94 0.68 10.76
C PRO A 390 10.00 -0.57 9.89
N ASP A 391 10.85 -0.66 8.88
CA ASP A 391 10.89 -1.74 7.90
C ASP A 391 9.46 -2.13 7.49
N PRO A 392 8.71 -1.27 6.78
CA PRO A 392 7.28 -1.43 6.61
C PRO A 392 6.92 -2.47 5.56
N ASP A 393 5.77 -3.12 5.74
CA ASP A 393 5.08 -3.80 4.66
C ASP A 393 3.57 -3.48 4.68
N ILE A 394 2.94 -3.54 3.51
CA ILE A 394 1.56 -3.12 3.30
C ILE A 394 0.72 -4.26 2.73
N ALA A 395 -0.47 -4.46 3.27
CA ALA A 395 -1.43 -5.42 2.74
C ALA A 395 -2.87 -4.89 2.85
N PHE A 396 -3.73 -5.41 2.00
CA PHE A 396 -5.17 -5.28 2.12
C PHE A 396 -5.73 -6.53 2.79
N ALA A 397 -6.46 -6.36 3.88
CA ALA A 397 -7.08 -7.44 4.63
C ALA A 397 -8.35 -6.91 5.32
N GLU A 398 -9.38 -7.75 5.47
CA GLU A 398 -10.63 -7.38 6.14
C GLU A 398 -11.28 -6.08 5.62
N GLY A 399 -11.17 -5.79 4.32
CA GLY A 399 -11.67 -4.55 3.72
C GLY A 399 -10.91 -3.29 4.14
N LYS A 400 -9.71 -3.41 4.68
CA LYS A 400 -8.85 -2.33 5.16
C LYS A 400 -7.42 -2.51 4.68
N PHE A 401 -6.62 -1.45 4.78
CA PHE A 401 -5.19 -1.51 4.54
C PHE A 401 -4.42 -1.55 5.86
N TYR A 402 -3.48 -2.46 5.95
CA TYR A 402 -2.61 -2.66 7.09
C TYR A 402 -1.19 -2.34 6.71
N LEU A 403 -0.58 -1.38 7.40
CA LEU A 403 0.83 -1.07 7.34
C LEU A 403 1.49 -1.67 8.57
N ALA A 404 2.15 -2.80 8.40
CA ALA A 404 2.87 -3.47 9.46
C ALA A 404 4.30 -2.95 9.53
N THR A 405 4.85 -2.85 10.74
CA THR A 405 6.20 -2.35 10.97
C THR A 405 6.96 -3.23 11.94
N GLN A 406 8.27 -3.16 11.91
CA GLN A 406 9.15 -3.77 12.91
C GLN A 406 8.96 -3.13 14.29
N GLN A 407 8.48 -1.91 14.33
CA GLN A 407 8.11 -1.20 15.55
C GLN A 407 6.85 -1.82 16.17
N LYS A 408 6.55 -1.44 17.40
CA LYS A 408 5.39 -2.01 18.11
C LYS A 408 4.06 -1.35 17.76
N THR A 409 4.07 -0.34 16.94
CA THR A 409 2.86 0.37 16.53
C THR A 409 2.73 0.23 15.03
N ASP A 410 1.72 -0.49 14.63
CA ASP A 410 1.32 -0.65 13.25
C ASP A 410 0.14 0.29 12.95
N PHE A 411 -0.28 0.34 11.70
CA PHE A 411 -1.31 1.27 11.26
C PHE A 411 -2.36 0.56 10.43
N THR A 412 -3.61 0.99 10.55
CA THR A 412 -4.71 0.57 9.69
C THR A 412 -5.40 1.76 9.07
N SER A 413 -5.79 1.64 7.82
CA SER A 413 -6.53 2.66 7.10
C SER A 413 -7.64 2.03 6.27
N PRO A 414 -8.87 2.57 6.30
CA PRO A 414 -9.95 2.14 5.41
C PRO A 414 -9.69 2.52 3.94
N GLY A 415 -8.77 3.47 3.70
CA GLY A 415 -8.42 3.88 2.35
C GLY A 415 -7.91 5.32 2.26
N PRO A 416 -7.52 5.77 1.06
CA PRO A 416 -6.94 7.09 0.83
C PRO A 416 -8.03 8.16 0.59
N TRP A 417 -8.91 8.41 1.56
CA TRP A 417 -10.02 9.38 1.44
C TRP A 417 -10.18 10.25 2.68
N VAL A 418 -11.13 11.19 2.64
CA VAL A 418 -11.62 11.88 3.84
C VAL A 418 -12.31 10.88 4.77
N GLU A 419 -12.38 11.21 6.05
CA GLU A 419 -13.00 10.33 7.03
C GLU A 419 -14.49 10.09 6.73
N THR A 420 -15.21 11.14 6.31
CA THR A 420 -16.61 11.02 5.89
C THR A 420 -16.91 11.96 4.74
N VAL A 421 -17.61 11.44 3.73
CA VAL A 421 -18.22 12.20 2.65
C VAL A 421 -19.72 11.99 2.69
N GLU A 422 -20.46 13.08 2.87
CA GLU A 422 -21.92 13.10 2.70
C GLU A 422 -22.27 13.88 1.43
N ALA A 423 -23.25 13.40 0.71
CA ALA A 423 -23.71 14.05 -0.53
C ALA A 423 -25.22 14.22 -0.52
N ARG A 424 -25.68 15.26 -1.19
CA ARG A 424 -27.09 15.41 -1.60
C ARG A 424 -27.17 16.07 -2.96
N VAL A 425 -28.28 15.80 -3.65
CA VAL A 425 -28.56 16.37 -4.96
C VAL A 425 -29.91 17.06 -4.92
N GLY A 426 -29.95 18.29 -5.42
CA GLY A 426 -31.14 19.10 -5.57
C GLY A 426 -31.65 19.15 -7.02
N VAL A 427 -32.94 19.33 -7.20
CA VAL A 427 -33.58 19.45 -8.50
C VAL A 427 -34.49 20.66 -8.57
N ASP A 428 -34.41 21.40 -9.70
CA ASP A 428 -35.32 22.46 -10.14
C ASP A 428 -36.32 21.84 -11.10
N THR A 429 -37.57 21.74 -10.70
CA THR A 429 -38.62 21.04 -11.45
C THR A 429 -39.45 21.96 -12.36
N ASP A 430 -39.41 23.27 -12.15
CA ASP A 430 -40.25 24.27 -12.83
C ASP A 430 -39.48 25.32 -13.66
N GLN A 431 -38.13 25.19 -13.70
CA GLN A 431 -37.22 26.02 -14.49
C GLN A 431 -37.05 27.47 -13.97
N ASP A 432 -37.28 27.70 -12.70
CA ASP A 432 -37.12 29.02 -12.09
C ASP A 432 -35.70 29.29 -11.56
N GLN A 433 -34.79 28.33 -11.73
CA GLN A 433 -33.38 28.33 -11.27
C GLN A 433 -33.26 28.30 -9.74
N LYS A 434 -34.20 27.69 -9.08
CA LYS A 434 -34.13 27.36 -7.67
C LYS A 434 -34.36 25.87 -7.45
N ILE A 435 -33.81 25.35 -6.43
CA ILE A 435 -34.00 23.95 -6.09
C ILE A 435 -35.30 23.78 -5.32
N ASP A 436 -36.24 23.03 -5.87
CA ASP A 436 -37.52 22.70 -5.28
C ASP A 436 -37.45 21.54 -4.29
N GLN A 437 -36.60 20.56 -4.60
CA GLN A 437 -36.48 19.35 -3.82
C GLN A 437 -35.03 18.91 -3.72
N TRP A 438 -34.62 18.47 -2.51
CA TRP A 438 -33.34 17.86 -2.21
C TRP A 438 -33.53 16.41 -1.81
N THR A 439 -32.53 15.55 -2.11
CA THR A 439 -32.37 14.31 -1.37
C THR A 439 -31.97 14.60 0.07
N ASP A 440 -32.13 13.63 0.95
CA ASP A 440 -31.48 13.68 2.26
C ASP A 440 -29.96 13.70 2.09
N TRP A 441 -29.25 14.15 3.12
CA TRP A 441 -27.81 13.93 3.24
C TRP A 441 -27.52 12.46 3.45
N ILE A 442 -26.72 11.86 2.56
CA ILE A 442 -26.37 10.46 2.59
C ILE A 442 -24.85 10.32 2.61
N GLU A 443 -24.36 9.58 3.58
CA GLU A 443 -22.96 9.20 3.62
C GLU A 443 -22.66 8.23 2.48
N ILE A 444 -21.62 8.54 1.70
CA ILE A 444 -21.15 7.74 0.58
C ILE A 444 -19.69 7.34 0.81
N LYS A 445 -19.35 6.12 0.41
CA LYS A 445 -18.00 5.57 0.61
C LYS A 445 -17.51 4.87 -0.64
N GLU A 446 -16.23 4.99 -0.87
CA GLU A 446 -15.54 4.08 -1.78
C GLU A 446 -15.51 2.67 -1.18
N SER A 447 -15.47 1.68 -2.03
CA SER A 447 -15.23 0.30 -1.61
C SER A 447 -14.03 -0.30 -2.32
N TYR A 448 -13.44 -1.27 -1.66
CA TYR A 448 -12.25 -1.96 -2.14
C TYR A 448 -12.49 -3.45 -2.13
N ASP A 449 -11.90 -4.15 -3.09
CA ASP A 449 -12.04 -5.59 -3.19
C ASP A 449 -10.77 -6.21 -3.76
N TYR A 450 -10.60 -7.51 -3.51
CA TYR A 450 -9.49 -8.28 -4.04
C TYR A 450 -9.63 -8.49 -5.55
N ILE A 451 -8.51 -8.40 -6.25
CA ILE A 451 -8.43 -8.89 -7.63
C ILE A 451 -7.94 -10.34 -7.57
N PRO A 452 -8.76 -11.34 -7.97
CA PRO A 452 -8.39 -12.74 -7.85
C PRO A 452 -7.06 -13.06 -8.52
N GLY A 453 -6.17 -13.73 -7.78
CA GLY A 453 -4.84 -14.12 -8.25
C GLY A 453 -3.75 -13.05 -8.07
N PHE A 454 -4.08 -11.93 -7.42
CA PHE A 454 -3.13 -10.87 -7.11
C PHE A 454 -3.16 -10.55 -5.62
N SER A 455 -2.00 -10.49 -5.00
CA SER A 455 -1.87 -10.19 -3.55
C SER A 455 -1.84 -8.69 -3.24
N LYS A 456 -1.39 -7.88 -4.18
CA LYS A 456 -1.16 -6.44 -3.99
C LYS A 456 -1.86 -5.55 -5.02
N GLN A 457 -2.81 -6.11 -5.80
CA GLN A 457 -3.65 -5.36 -6.73
C GLN A 457 -5.08 -5.32 -6.18
N ILE A 458 -5.55 -4.14 -5.83
CA ILE A 458 -6.85 -3.94 -5.18
C ILE A 458 -7.76 -3.14 -6.09
N ALA A 459 -8.94 -3.68 -6.37
CA ALA A 459 -9.99 -2.96 -7.08
C ALA A 459 -10.56 -1.85 -6.20
N LYS A 460 -10.83 -0.71 -6.79
CA LYS A 460 -11.49 0.43 -6.16
C LYS A 460 -12.81 0.71 -6.88
N THR A 461 -13.90 0.80 -6.12
CA THR A 461 -15.18 1.29 -6.62
C THR A 461 -15.40 2.68 -6.04
N PRO A 462 -15.59 3.72 -6.87
CA PRO A 462 -15.86 5.08 -6.41
C PRO A 462 -17.11 5.16 -5.53
N ALA A 463 -17.19 6.18 -4.69
CA ALA A 463 -18.36 6.47 -3.89
C ALA A 463 -19.53 6.87 -4.78
N GLU A 464 -20.68 6.19 -4.68
CA GLU A 464 -21.85 6.42 -5.52
C GLU A 464 -23.11 6.62 -4.67
N LEU A 465 -23.89 7.64 -5.02
CA LEU A 465 -25.24 7.90 -4.52
C LEU A 465 -26.25 7.64 -5.63
N MET A 466 -27.13 6.67 -5.44
CA MET A 466 -28.24 6.41 -6.34
C MET A 466 -29.36 7.43 -6.14
N LEU A 467 -29.95 7.93 -7.24
CA LEU A 467 -30.90 9.04 -7.25
C LEU A 467 -32.28 8.65 -7.80
N SER A 468 -32.66 7.38 -7.68
CA SER A 468 -33.93 6.83 -8.21
C SER A 468 -35.17 7.60 -7.75
N ASP A 469 -35.13 8.19 -6.56
CA ASP A 469 -36.29 8.87 -5.95
C ASP A 469 -36.34 10.37 -6.25
N LEU A 470 -35.27 10.90 -6.92
CA LEU A 470 -35.25 12.30 -7.31
C LEU A 470 -36.12 12.51 -8.60
N PRO A 471 -37.04 13.46 -8.62
CA PRO A 471 -37.87 13.70 -9.83
C PRO A 471 -37.01 14.26 -10.97
N GLU A 472 -37.60 14.25 -12.16
CA GLU A 472 -37.02 14.92 -13.31
C GLU A 472 -37.09 16.43 -13.15
N GLY A 473 -36.04 17.14 -13.57
CA GLY A 473 -35.97 18.59 -13.50
C GLY A 473 -35.19 19.25 -14.63
N TYR A 474 -35.31 20.56 -14.68
CA TYR A 474 -34.60 21.44 -15.61
C TYR A 474 -33.24 21.88 -15.09
N GLY A 475 -33.03 21.74 -13.80
CA GLY A 475 -31.76 22.09 -13.13
C GLY A 475 -31.41 21.10 -12.06
N HIS A 476 -30.09 20.90 -11.85
CA HIS A 476 -29.57 20.05 -10.77
C HIS A 476 -28.43 20.77 -10.06
N GLN A 477 -28.38 20.62 -8.74
CA GLN A 477 -27.32 21.14 -7.87
C GLN A 477 -26.77 20.02 -6.99
N ILE A 478 -25.46 20.02 -6.77
CA ILE A 478 -24.78 19.03 -5.94
C ILE A 478 -24.23 19.75 -4.71
N GLU A 479 -24.43 19.15 -3.55
CA GLU A 479 -23.76 19.58 -2.34
C GLU A 479 -23.04 18.40 -1.69
N LEU A 480 -21.80 18.65 -1.27
CA LEU A 480 -20.95 17.70 -0.56
C LEU A 480 -20.56 18.29 0.79
N ARG A 481 -20.52 17.43 1.79
CA ARG A 481 -19.94 17.72 3.09
C ARG A 481 -18.81 16.75 3.33
N LEU A 482 -17.62 17.27 3.60
CA LEU A 482 -16.40 16.52 3.80
C LEU A 482 -15.97 16.64 5.26
N THR A 483 -15.73 15.52 5.91
CA THR A 483 -15.11 15.49 7.23
C THR A 483 -13.74 14.86 7.12
N ASP A 484 -12.72 15.64 7.48
CA ASP A 484 -11.33 15.26 7.44
C ASP A 484 -10.89 14.53 8.71
N THR A 485 -9.67 13.99 8.67
CA THR A 485 -9.01 13.40 9.84
C THR A 485 -8.80 14.44 10.96
N THR A 486 -8.60 13.98 12.17
CA THR A 486 -8.40 14.84 13.35
C THR A 486 -7.20 15.77 13.18
N GLU A 487 -6.16 15.33 12.47
CA GLU A 487 -4.94 16.08 12.22
C GLU A 487 -5.06 17.09 11.09
N ASN A 488 -6.18 17.11 10.38
CA ASN A 488 -6.43 17.97 9.21
C ASN A 488 -5.32 17.86 8.14
N LYS A 489 -4.92 16.63 7.82
CA LYS A 489 -3.82 16.34 6.89
C LYS A 489 -4.25 15.92 5.49
N SER A 490 -5.55 15.80 5.23
CA SER A 490 -6.09 15.38 3.95
C SER A 490 -5.69 16.33 2.82
N LYS A 491 -5.16 15.81 1.73
CA LYS A 491 -4.68 16.59 0.57
C LYS A 491 -4.51 15.70 -0.66
N PRO A 492 -4.92 16.15 -1.80
CA PRO A 492 -6.24 16.67 -2.14
C PRO A 492 -7.27 15.58 -1.97
N ILE A 493 -8.53 15.91 -1.84
CA ILE A 493 -9.57 14.94 -1.46
C ILE A 493 -10.48 14.56 -2.62
N LEU A 494 -11.02 15.55 -3.29
CA LEU A 494 -11.94 15.32 -4.41
C LEU A 494 -11.24 15.59 -5.73
N GLU A 495 -11.24 14.62 -6.62
CA GLU A 495 -10.71 14.76 -7.98
C GLU A 495 -11.80 14.95 -8.99
N ARG A 496 -12.93 14.23 -8.84
CA ARG A 496 -14.00 14.24 -9.82
C ARG A 496 -15.35 14.10 -9.16
N ILE A 497 -16.31 14.82 -9.70
CA ILE A 497 -17.73 14.61 -9.45
C ILE A 497 -18.41 14.34 -10.79
N THR A 498 -19.22 13.29 -10.85
CA THR A 498 -20.00 12.95 -12.04
C THR A 498 -21.45 12.78 -11.65
N LEU A 499 -22.35 13.65 -12.16
CA LEU A 499 -23.77 13.43 -12.09
C LEU A 499 -24.22 12.76 -13.40
N ALA A 500 -24.56 11.49 -13.31
CA ALA A 500 -25.06 10.71 -14.43
C ALA A 500 -26.56 10.90 -14.60
N PHE A 501 -27.02 10.92 -15.85
CA PHE A 501 -28.44 11.07 -16.19
C PHE A 501 -28.95 9.82 -16.91
N GLU A 502 -30.27 9.58 -16.81
CA GLU A 502 -30.92 8.59 -17.65
C GLU A 502 -30.93 9.07 -19.12
N ASN A 503 -30.79 8.11 -20.06
CA ASN A 503 -30.78 8.36 -21.51
C ASN A 503 -32.16 8.61 -22.02
#